data_ae09c70f0abe36d8c66cbb3bc072b328
#
_entry.id   ae09c70f0abe36d8c66cbb3bc072b328
#
_cell.length_a   1.000
_cell.length_b   1.000
_cell.length_c   1.000
_cell.angle_alpha   90.00
_cell.angle_beta   90.00
_cell.angle_gamma   90.00
#
_symmetry.space_group_name_H-M   'P 1'
#
loop_
_entity.id
_entity.type
_entity.pdbx_description
1 polymer ?
#
loop_
_entity_poly.entity_id
_entity_poly.type
_entity_poly.pdbx_seq_one_letter_code
_entity_poly.pdbx_strand_id
1 'polypeptide(L)'
;MGGNSCLGWSTWYFVFSIVSFSRGQIYDDKITKLESDQELGDFAVSNQHEVYVGGTNILYHLNWNLKILESVKTGPEMDSARCHASGSCPADVSKVLTNNVNKALVVDEENKKLIVCGSVRQGSCSKYQLQNISSEVEFLPEPVVANEADSSTFAFIGKHRGKRIIFVKNIVSNLG
;
A
#
# COMPACT_ATOMS: atom_id res chain seq x y z
N MET A 1 -32.26 -28.86 17.75
CA MET A 1 -31.54 -27.62 18.14
C MET A 1 -30.29 -27.56 17.30
N GLY A 2 -30.36 -26.90 16.17
CA GLY A 2 -29.25 -26.74 15.21
C GLY A 2 -28.74 -25.32 15.27
N GLY A 3 -27.52 -25.14 15.70
CA GLY A 3 -26.83 -23.85 15.66
C GLY A 3 -26.13 -23.68 14.30
N ASN A 4 -26.65 -22.80 13.47
CA ASN A 4 -26.00 -22.38 12.24
C ASN A 4 -24.92 -21.33 12.58
N SER A 5 -23.66 -21.73 12.46
CA SER A 5 -22.54 -20.80 12.47
C SER A 5 -22.48 -20.10 11.11
N CYS A 6 -22.92 -18.86 11.06
CA CYS A 6 -22.62 -17.99 9.91
C CYS A 6 -21.16 -17.58 9.98
N LEU A 7 -20.33 -18.20 9.12
CA LEU A 7 -19.01 -17.67 8.79
C LEU A 7 -19.21 -16.42 7.94
N GLY A 8 -19.12 -15.26 8.57
CA GLY A 8 -19.14 -13.98 7.88
C GLY A 8 -17.84 -13.77 7.13
N TRP A 9 -17.86 -13.94 5.83
CA TRP A 9 -16.78 -13.50 4.94
C TRP A 9 -16.87 -11.98 4.85
N SER A 10 -15.89 -11.28 5.40
CA SER A 10 -15.80 -9.83 5.33
C SER A 10 -15.17 -9.47 4.00
N THR A 11 -15.99 -9.18 2.99
CA THR A 11 -15.52 -8.69 1.68
C THR A 11 -15.36 -7.18 1.78
N TRP A 12 -14.13 -6.69 1.67
CA TRP A 12 -13.84 -5.26 1.69
C TRP A 12 -14.00 -4.66 0.31
N TYR A 13 -14.82 -3.62 0.19
CA TYR A 13 -15.10 -2.91 -1.06
C TYR A 13 -14.45 -1.53 -1.03
N PHE A 14 -13.56 -1.26 -1.98
CA PHE A 14 -13.15 0.12 -2.29
C PHE A 14 -14.05 0.67 -3.39
N VAL A 15 -14.82 1.68 -3.07
CA VAL A 15 -15.66 2.39 -4.03
C VAL A 15 -14.92 3.64 -4.49
N PHE A 16 -14.41 3.62 -5.73
CA PHE A 16 -13.85 4.81 -6.35
C PHE A 16 -14.95 5.59 -7.06
N SER A 17 -15.34 6.74 -6.51
CA SER A 17 -16.10 7.75 -7.25
C SER A 17 -15.12 8.68 -7.94
N ILE A 18 -14.90 8.47 -9.24
CA ILE A 18 -14.09 9.40 -10.04
C ILE A 18 -15.00 10.52 -10.50
N VAL A 19 -14.86 11.69 -9.90
CA VAL A 19 -15.55 12.90 -10.34
C VAL A 19 -14.65 13.63 -11.34
N SER A 20 -14.93 13.45 -12.64
CA SER A 20 -14.35 14.28 -13.69
C SER A 20 -15.19 15.54 -13.87
N PHE A 21 -14.64 16.70 -13.56
CA PHE A 21 -15.27 17.99 -13.86
C PHE A 21 -14.98 18.42 -15.31
N SER A 22 -15.91 18.17 -16.24
CA SER A 22 -15.97 18.90 -17.50
C SER A 22 -17.40 19.19 -17.85
N ARG A 23 -17.67 20.48 -18.05
CA ARG A 23 -18.87 21.14 -18.60
C ARG A 23 -20.05 20.20 -18.94
N GLY A 24 -21.02 20.11 -18.05
CA GLY A 24 -22.43 19.84 -18.40
C GLY A 24 -22.76 18.45 -18.93
N GLN A 25 -21.94 17.42 -18.71
CA GLN A 25 -22.29 16.04 -19.05
C GLN A 25 -22.89 15.32 -17.86
N ILE A 26 -24.00 14.65 -18.10
CA ILE A 26 -24.65 13.72 -17.16
C ILE A 26 -23.68 12.58 -16.96
N TYR A 27 -23.29 12.30 -15.71
CA TYR A 27 -22.42 11.17 -15.38
C TYR A 27 -23.19 9.87 -15.55
N ASP A 28 -22.58 8.94 -16.29
CA ASP A 28 -23.00 7.54 -16.27
C ASP A 28 -22.58 6.98 -14.90
N ASP A 29 -23.55 6.65 -14.05
CA ASP A 29 -23.36 6.15 -12.68
C ASP A 29 -22.75 4.72 -12.65
N LYS A 30 -21.93 4.36 -13.60
CA LYS A 30 -21.26 3.07 -13.61
C LYS A 30 -20.15 3.05 -12.57
N ILE A 31 -20.46 2.51 -11.42
CA ILE A 31 -19.47 2.26 -10.35
C ILE A 31 -18.67 1.02 -10.71
N THR A 32 -17.35 1.18 -10.90
CA THR A 32 -16.41 0.08 -11.01
C THR A 32 -15.83 -0.24 -9.64
N LYS A 33 -15.75 -1.52 -9.29
CA LYS A 33 -15.29 -2.00 -7.96
C LYS A 33 -14.12 -2.95 -8.13
N LEU A 34 -13.14 -2.83 -7.23
CA LEU A 34 -12.14 -3.86 -6.97
C LEU A 34 -12.64 -4.70 -5.79
N GLU A 35 -12.75 -6.01 -5.98
CA GLU A 35 -13.04 -6.96 -4.91
C GLU A 35 -11.76 -7.69 -4.51
N SER A 36 -11.49 -7.76 -3.23
CA SER A 36 -10.31 -8.42 -2.65
C SER A 36 -10.71 -9.16 -1.38
N ASP A 37 -10.09 -10.31 -1.14
CA ASP A 37 -10.15 -11.06 0.11
C ASP A 37 -9.17 -10.50 1.16
N GLN A 38 -8.29 -9.59 0.76
CA GLN A 38 -7.34 -8.91 1.62
C GLN A 38 -7.84 -7.51 1.99
N GLU A 39 -7.49 -7.07 3.18
CA GLU A 39 -7.73 -5.68 3.59
C GLU A 39 -6.92 -4.75 2.70
N LEU A 40 -7.62 -3.78 2.07
CA LEU A 40 -7.01 -2.77 1.21
C LEU A 40 -6.68 -1.53 2.03
N GLY A 41 -5.46 -1.00 1.82
CA GLY A 41 -4.93 0.17 2.52
C GLY A 41 -4.98 1.42 1.65
N ASP A 42 -3.86 1.74 1.00
CA ASP A 42 -3.70 2.96 0.22
C ASP A 42 -3.76 2.69 -1.29
N PHE A 43 -3.97 3.74 -2.08
CA PHE A 43 -3.92 3.65 -3.54
C PHE A 43 -3.21 4.85 -4.15
N ALA A 44 -2.66 4.67 -5.35
CA ALA A 44 -2.04 5.72 -6.13
C ALA A 44 -2.41 5.58 -7.61
N VAL A 45 -2.47 6.71 -8.32
CA VAL A 45 -2.79 6.75 -9.75
C VAL A 45 -1.64 7.39 -10.50
N SER A 46 -1.22 6.77 -11.60
CA SER A 46 -0.19 7.31 -12.48
C SER A 46 -0.77 8.26 -13.53
N ASN A 47 0.09 9.08 -14.13
CA ASN A 47 -0.27 9.95 -15.25
C ASN A 47 -0.72 9.16 -16.50
N GLN A 48 -0.43 7.85 -16.55
CA GLN A 48 -0.87 6.95 -17.62
C GLN A 48 -2.23 6.30 -17.33
N HIS A 49 -2.95 6.79 -16.31
CA HIS A 49 -4.25 6.28 -15.87
C HIS A 49 -4.20 4.82 -15.40
N GLU A 50 -3.05 4.39 -14.85
CA GLU A 50 -2.92 3.12 -14.17
C GLU A 50 -3.14 3.32 -12.67
N VAL A 51 -3.74 2.34 -12.01
CA VAL A 51 -4.11 2.39 -10.61
C VAL A 51 -3.30 1.34 -9.86
N TYR A 52 -2.67 1.73 -8.77
CA TYR A 52 -1.97 0.84 -7.86
C TYR A 52 -2.71 0.81 -6.55
N VAL A 53 -2.92 -0.37 -5.98
CA VAL A 53 -3.61 -0.55 -4.71
C VAL A 53 -2.75 -1.43 -3.80
N GLY A 54 -2.40 -0.89 -2.66
CA GLY A 54 -1.71 -1.62 -1.60
C GLY A 54 -2.71 -2.21 -0.62
N GLY A 55 -2.49 -3.45 -0.21
CA GLY A 55 -3.28 -4.11 0.81
C GLY A 55 -2.40 -4.83 1.83
N THR A 56 -3.02 -5.60 2.70
CA THR A 56 -2.30 -6.47 3.62
C THR A 56 -1.68 -7.63 2.84
N ASN A 57 -0.35 -7.68 2.82
CA ASN A 57 0.47 -8.71 2.14
C ASN A 57 0.39 -8.72 0.61
N ILE A 58 -0.20 -7.70 -0.02
CA ILE A 58 -0.40 -7.67 -1.47
C ILE A 58 -0.30 -6.27 -2.05
N LEU A 59 0.16 -6.19 -3.29
CA LEU A 59 0.15 -5.01 -4.14
C LEU A 59 -0.50 -5.37 -5.47
N TYR A 60 -1.47 -4.58 -5.91
CA TYR A 60 -2.13 -4.71 -7.20
C TYR A 60 -1.74 -3.59 -8.14
N HIS A 61 -1.58 -3.92 -9.40
CA HIS A 61 -1.53 -3.01 -10.53
C HIS A 61 -2.76 -3.24 -11.40
N LEU A 62 -3.52 -2.18 -11.64
CA LEU A 62 -4.80 -2.24 -12.34
C LEU A 62 -4.84 -1.21 -13.46
N ASN A 63 -5.64 -1.47 -14.47
CA ASN A 63 -5.99 -0.45 -15.44
C ASN A 63 -7.06 0.50 -14.86
N TRP A 64 -7.39 1.54 -15.63
CA TRP A 64 -8.42 2.52 -15.25
C TRP A 64 -9.81 1.94 -14.96
N ASN A 65 -10.15 0.79 -15.55
CA ASN A 65 -11.41 0.08 -15.29
C ASN A 65 -11.31 -0.87 -14.08
N LEU A 66 -10.31 -0.71 -13.23
CA LEU A 66 -10.02 -1.54 -12.06
C LEU A 66 -9.86 -3.04 -12.37
N LYS A 67 -9.53 -3.38 -13.60
CA LYS A 67 -9.15 -4.75 -13.95
C LYS A 67 -7.70 -4.99 -13.53
N ILE A 68 -7.47 -6.05 -12.75
CA ILE A 68 -6.12 -6.44 -12.33
C ILE A 68 -5.29 -6.82 -13.56
N LEU A 69 -4.18 -6.11 -13.75
CA LEU A 69 -3.15 -6.40 -14.75
C LEU A 69 -2.08 -7.30 -14.15
N GLU A 70 -1.71 -7.01 -12.89
CA GLU A 70 -0.64 -7.69 -12.19
C GLU A 70 -0.87 -7.63 -10.68
N SER A 71 -0.35 -8.61 -9.94
CA SER A 71 -0.31 -8.57 -8.49
C SER A 71 0.95 -9.23 -7.95
N VAL A 72 1.48 -8.69 -6.85
CA VAL A 72 2.67 -9.24 -6.18
C VAL A 72 2.42 -9.35 -4.69
N LYS A 73 2.98 -10.40 -4.07
CA LYS A 73 2.96 -10.57 -2.62
C LYS A 73 3.98 -9.63 -1.99
N THR A 74 3.56 -8.88 -0.98
CA THR A 74 4.41 -8.00 -0.18
C THR A 74 4.63 -8.51 1.24
N GLY A 75 4.02 -9.64 1.57
CA GLY A 75 4.10 -10.32 2.86
C GLY A 75 3.30 -11.64 2.86
N PRO A 76 3.11 -12.29 4.01
CA PRO A 76 3.72 -11.95 5.30
C PRO A 76 5.23 -12.25 5.34
N GLU A 77 5.97 -11.61 6.26
CA GLU A 77 7.41 -11.82 6.46
C GLU A 77 7.75 -12.23 7.90
N MET A 78 8.90 -12.90 8.06
CA MET A 78 9.47 -13.17 9.38
C MET A 78 10.06 -11.87 9.94
N ASP A 79 9.41 -11.26 10.91
CA ASP A 79 9.79 -9.96 11.46
C ASP A 79 9.60 -9.87 12.98
N SER A 80 10.13 -8.81 13.57
CA SER A 80 9.91 -8.40 14.96
C SER A 80 10.14 -6.89 15.08
N ALA A 81 9.29 -6.22 15.84
CA ALA A 81 9.43 -4.79 16.14
C ALA A 81 10.77 -4.42 16.84
N ARG A 82 11.53 -5.41 17.34
CA ARG A 82 12.86 -5.22 17.94
C ARG A 82 14.02 -5.37 16.94
N CYS A 83 13.74 -5.76 15.69
CA CYS A 83 14.75 -5.87 14.64
C CYS A 83 14.96 -4.53 13.93
N HIS A 84 16.12 -4.33 13.31
CA HIS A 84 16.38 -3.15 12.48
C HIS A 84 15.65 -3.25 11.12
N ALA A 85 15.41 -2.13 10.47
CA ALA A 85 14.82 -2.06 9.13
C ALA A 85 15.59 -2.89 8.08
N SER A 86 16.92 -3.02 8.23
CA SER A 86 17.75 -3.91 7.41
C SER A 86 17.49 -5.41 7.60
N GLY A 87 16.64 -5.77 8.58
CA GLY A 87 16.32 -7.16 8.92
C GLY A 87 17.31 -7.81 9.90
N SER A 88 18.34 -7.11 10.34
CA SER A 88 19.22 -7.60 11.41
C SER A 88 18.53 -7.48 12.79
N CYS A 89 18.74 -8.48 13.66
CA CYS A 89 18.10 -8.54 14.96
C CYS A 89 19.11 -8.83 16.07
N PRO A 90 18.86 -8.36 17.31
CA PRO A 90 19.59 -8.82 18.48
C PRO A 90 19.47 -10.34 18.64
N ALA A 91 20.50 -10.98 19.23
CA ALA A 91 20.56 -12.43 19.35
C ALA A 91 19.44 -13.04 20.20
N ASP A 92 18.86 -12.26 21.11
CA ASP A 92 17.75 -12.64 21.99
C ASP A 92 16.36 -12.43 21.39
N VAL A 93 16.27 -11.94 20.12
CA VAL A 93 15.01 -11.63 19.46
C VAL A 93 14.59 -12.73 18.52
N SER A 94 13.43 -13.30 18.79
CA SER A 94 12.75 -14.24 17.86
C SER A 94 11.84 -13.46 16.91
N LYS A 95 11.95 -13.77 15.62
CA LYS A 95 11.02 -13.28 14.58
C LYS A 95 9.77 -14.15 14.53
N VAL A 96 8.63 -13.54 14.23
CA VAL A 96 7.36 -14.21 13.98
C VAL A 96 6.85 -13.87 12.60
N LEU A 97 5.99 -14.71 12.05
CA LEU A 97 5.35 -14.44 10.77
C LEU A 97 4.38 -13.27 10.95
N THR A 98 4.68 -12.12 10.33
CA THR A 98 4.03 -10.83 10.54
C THR A 98 3.42 -10.35 9.24
N ASN A 99 2.16 -9.93 9.29
CA ASN A 99 1.50 -9.33 8.15
C ASN A 99 2.14 -7.97 7.81
N ASN A 100 2.32 -7.74 6.53
CA ASN A 100 2.78 -6.47 6.00
C ASN A 100 1.57 -5.63 5.56
N VAL A 101 1.15 -4.71 6.41
CA VAL A 101 0.06 -3.76 6.13
C VAL A 101 0.63 -2.62 5.30
N ASN A 102 0.04 -2.35 4.13
CA ASN A 102 0.44 -1.20 3.33
C ASN A 102 0.15 0.10 4.09
N LYS A 103 1.15 1.00 4.15
CA LYS A 103 1.11 2.25 4.91
C LYS A 103 1.23 3.50 4.04
N ALA A 104 1.88 3.37 2.90
CA ALA A 104 1.98 4.44 1.93
C ALA A 104 2.26 3.88 0.54
N LEU A 105 1.66 4.50 -0.45
CA LEU A 105 1.83 4.18 -1.86
C LEU A 105 2.01 5.48 -2.64
N VAL A 106 3.19 5.66 -3.26
CA VAL A 106 3.53 6.93 -3.91
C VAL A 106 4.11 6.68 -5.30
N VAL A 107 3.50 7.27 -6.32
CA VAL A 107 3.98 7.23 -7.70
C VAL A 107 5.08 8.27 -7.92
N ASP A 108 6.23 7.84 -8.41
CA ASP A 108 7.33 8.66 -8.90
C ASP A 108 7.38 8.62 -10.43
N GLU A 109 6.60 9.49 -11.06
CA GLU A 109 6.48 9.55 -12.52
C GLU A 109 7.80 9.81 -13.24
N GLU A 110 8.62 10.72 -12.69
CA GLU A 110 9.90 11.07 -13.34
C GLU A 110 10.87 9.91 -13.39
N ASN A 111 10.93 9.10 -12.32
CA ASN A 111 11.79 7.93 -12.24
C ASN A 111 11.09 6.63 -12.64
N LYS A 112 9.81 6.69 -13.02
CA LYS A 112 8.97 5.52 -13.35
C LYS A 112 8.97 4.47 -12.24
N LYS A 113 8.90 4.92 -10.98
CA LYS A 113 8.92 4.08 -9.80
C LYS A 113 7.63 4.22 -8.99
N LEU A 114 7.23 3.12 -8.38
CA LEU A 114 6.22 3.08 -7.35
C LEU A 114 6.92 2.82 -6.01
N ILE A 115 6.79 3.75 -5.07
CA ILE A 115 7.31 3.59 -3.71
C ILE A 115 6.21 2.98 -2.87
N VAL A 116 6.47 1.82 -2.31
CA VAL A 116 5.55 1.02 -1.50
C VAL A 116 6.15 0.85 -0.13
N CYS A 117 5.47 1.35 0.90
CA CYS A 117 5.92 1.25 2.28
C CYS A 117 4.93 0.40 3.08
N GLY A 118 5.45 -0.50 3.89
CA GLY A 118 4.65 -1.41 4.70
C GLY A 118 5.00 -1.34 6.18
N SER A 119 4.25 -2.05 7.02
CA SER A 119 4.45 -2.07 8.47
C SER A 119 5.63 -2.91 8.93
N VAL A 120 6.07 -3.89 8.14
CA VAL A 120 7.21 -4.74 8.49
C VAL A 120 8.55 -4.01 8.35
N ARG A 121 9.60 -4.58 8.95
CA ARG A 121 10.97 -4.02 8.93
C ARG A 121 11.01 -2.56 9.35
N GLN A 122 10.36 -2.25 10.49
CA GLN A 122 10.29 -0.90 11.06
C GLN A 122 9.64 0.14 10.12
N GLY A 123 8.68 -0.25 9.30
CA GLY A 123 8.05 0.69 8.37
C GLY A 123 8.94 1.05 7.18
N SER A 124 9.71 0.11 6.66
CA SER A 124 10.58 0.33 5.50
C SER A 124 9.79 0.36 4.18
N CYS A 125 10.45 0.87 3.13
CA CYS A 125 9.86 0.98 1.80
C CYS A 125 10.62 0.16 0.76
N SER A 126 9.94 -0.14 -0.34
CA SER A 126 10.52 -0.73 -1.54
C SER A 126 10.12 0.09 -2.77
N LYS A 127 10.99 0.14 -3.77
CA LYS A 127 10.70 0.76 -5.07
C LYS A 127 10.47 -0.32 -6.11
N TYR A 128 9.31 -0.26 -6.74
CA TYR A 128 8.89 -1.12 -7.84
C TYR A 128 8.95 -0.35 -9.16
N GLN A 129 9.01 -1.05 -10.30
CA GLN A 129 8.83 -0.43 -11.61
C GLN A 129 7.33 -0.19 -11.84
N LEU A 130 6.94 1.01 -12.32
CA LEU A 130 5.53 1.32 -12.57
C LEU A 130 4.88 0.36 -13.59
N GLN A 131 5.58 0.04 -14.68
CA GLN A 131 5.01 -0.78 -15.75
C GLN A 131 5.10 -2.29 -15.51
N ASN A 132 5.85 -2.72 -14.49
CA ASN A 132 6.05 -4.14 -14.17
C ASN A 132 6.41 -4.29 -12.71
N ILE A 133 5.40 -4.39 -11.86
CA ILE A 133 5.59 -4.51 -10.41
C ILE A 133 6.16 -5.88 -9.98
N SER A 134 6.16 -6.88 -10.87
CA SER A 134 6.78 -8.20 -10.63
C SER A 134 8.28 -8.24 -10.97
N SER A 135 8.83 -7.17 -11.53
CA SER A 135 10.25 -7.08 -11.86
C SER A 135 11.12 -6.86 -10.61
N GLU A 136 12.39 -6.56 -10.84
CA GLU A 136 13.34 -6.27 -9.76
C GLU A 136 12.86 -5.15 -8.83
N VAL A 137 12.91 -5.44 -7.51
CA VAL A 137 12.47 -4.55 -6.43
C VAL A 137 13.71 -4.04 -5.69
N GLU A 138 13.82 -2.71 -5.57
CA GLU A 138 14.87 -2.06 -4.77
C GLU A 138 14.35 -1.85 -3.34
N PHE A 139 14.90 -2.57 -2.37
CA PHE A 139 14.56 -2.40 -0.97
C PHE A 139 15.33 -1.22 -0.35
N LEU A 140 14.63 -0.41 0.46
CA LEU A 140 15.18 0.72 1.20
C LEU A 140 15.22 0.34 2.71
N PRO A 141 16.41 0.03 3.26
CA PRO A 141 16.53 -0.52 4.61
C PRO A 141 16.49 0.55 5.71
N GLU A 142 15.58 1.51 5.61
CA GLU A 142 15.41 2.61 6.56
C GLU A 142 13.95 2.69 7.02
N PRO A 143 13.69 3.03 8.30
CA PRO A 143 12.34 3.29 8.78
C PRO A 143 11.82 4.60 8.19
N VAL A 144 10.70 4.53 7.50
CA VAL A 144 10.10 5.69 6.78
C VAL A 144 8.69 5.97 7.29
N VAL A 145 7.88 4.91 7.45
CA VAL A 145 6.47 5.02 7.83
C VAL A 145 6.22 4.43 9.22
N ALA A 146 5.03 4.65 9.76
CA ALA A 146 4.64 4.00 11.02
C ALA A 146 4.57 2.48 10.84
N ASN A 147 5.10 1.72 11.81
CA ASN A 147 5.13 0.27 11.78
C ASN A 147 3.99 -0.39 12.58
N GLU A 148 3.27 0.36 13.42
CA GLU A 148 2.07 -0.15 14.09
C GLU A 148 0.92 -0.34 13.08
N ALA A 149 0.19 -1.44 13.21
CA ALA A 149 -0.88 -1.80 12.27
C ALA A 149 -2.01 -0.77 12.21
N ASP A 150 -2.34 -0.14 13.34
CA ASP A 150 -3.41 0.85 13.52
C ASP A 150 -2.99 2.31 13.26
N SER A 151 -1.70 2.57 13.06
CA SER A 151 -1.19 3.90 12.73
C SER A 151 -1.40 4.23 11.26
N SER A 152 -1.70 5.49 10.94
CA SER A 152 -1.83 5.98 9.57
C SER A 152 -0.58 6.74 9.13
N THR A 153 -0.30 6.68 7.84
CA THR A 153 0.78 7.46 7.21
C THR A 153 0.23 8.22 6.02
N PHE A 154 0.67 9.46 5.86
CA PHE A 154 0.45 10.26 4.66
C PHE A 154 1.81 10.52 4.00
N ALA A 155 1.92 10.26 2.69
CA ALA A 155 3.17 10.45 1.96
C ALA A 155 2.93 11.02 0.56
N PHE A 156 3.84 11.85 0.09
CA PHE A 156 3.85 12.37 -1.28
C PHE A 156 5.26 12.74 -1.72
N ILE A 157 5.48 12.84 -3.04
CA ILE A 157 6.73 13.34 -3.61
C ILE A 157 6.59 14.83 -3.93
N GLY A 158 7.58 15.59 -3.49
CA GLY A 158 7.73 17.00 -3.82
C GLY A 158 9.15 17.35 -4.21
N LYS A 159 9.38 18.63 -4.57
CA LYS A 159 10.72 19.17 -4.88
C LYS A 159 11.15 20.14 -3.80
N HIS A 160 12.35 19.95 -3.26
CA HIS A 160 12.99 20.90 -2.37
C HIS A 160 14.40 21.20 -2.86
N ARG A 161 14.71 22.48 -3.12
CA ARG A 161 16.02 22.93 -3.66
C ARG A 161 16.45 22.13 -4.90
N GLY A 162 15.52 21.88 -5.82
CA GLY A 162 15.76 21.14 -7.05
C GLY A 162 15.92 19.61 -6.90
N LYS A 163 15.90 19.09 -5.68
CA LYS A 163 15.93 17.64 -5.39
C LYS A 163 14.52 17.12 -5.15
N ARG A 164 14.25 15.92 -5.63
CA ARG A 164 13.02 15.19 -5.33
C ARG A 164 13.14 14.56 -3.95
N ILE A 165 12.11 14.74 -3.14
CA ILE A 165 12.05 14.26 -1.77
C ILE A 165 10.68 13.65 -1.53
N ILE A 166 10.64 12.51 -0.86
CA ILE A 166 9.40 11.99 -0.29
C ILE A 166 9.14 12.70 1.04
N PHE A 167 7.98 13.28 1.18
CA PHE A 167 7.48 13.85 2.43
C PHE A 167 6.58 12.85 3.09
N VAL A 168 6.82 12.57 4.37
CA VAL A 168 6.08 11.57 5.13
C VAL A 168 5.59 12.20 6.43
N LYS A 169 4.33 11.93 6.78
CA LYS A 169 3.74 12.26 8.07
C LYS A 169 3.09 11.01 8.65
N ASN A 170 3.65 10.51 9.75
CA ASN A 170 3.04 9.44 10.54
C ASN A 170 2.03 10.02 11.52
N ILE A 171 0.86 9.41 11.59
CA ILE A 171 -0.23 9.78 12.50
C ILE A 171 -0.43 8.61 13.43
N VAL A 172 -0.04 8.79 14.68
CA VAL A 172 -0.29 7.81 15.75
C VAL A 172 -1.66 8.13 16.34
N SER A 173 -2.56 7.18 16.34
CA SER A 173 -3.83 7.31 17.04
C SER A 173 -3.56 7.18 18.54
N ASN A 174 -3.41 8.30 19.24
CA ASN A 174 -3.47 8.32 20.69
C ASN A 174 -4.96 8.12 21.09
N LEU A 175 -5.43 6.88 21.10
CA LEU A 175 -6.62 6.49 21.83
C LEU A 175 -6.19 6.26 23.28
N GLY A 176 -6.23 7.36 24.07
CA GLY A 176 -6.14 7.31 25.53
C GLY A 176 -7.39 6.74 26.14
#